data_1de0c50d3785a2a79f3339616ab5fd17
#
_entry.id   1de0c50d3785a2a79f3339616ab5fd17
#
_cell.length_a   1.000
_cell.length_b   1.000
_cell.length_c   1.000
_cell.angle_alpha   90.00
_cell.angle_beta   90.00
_cell.angle_gamma   90.00
#
_symmetry.space_group_name_H-M   'P 1'
#
loop_
_entity.id
_entity.type
_entity.pdbx_description
1 polymer ?
#
loop_
_entity_poly.entity_id
_entity_poly.type
_entity_poly.pdbx_seq_one_letter_code
_entity_poly.pdbx_strand_id
1 'polypeptide(L)'
;ERSAMQMTAVYCCVRILAEAIAGLPIHMYRYKADGGKEKALDHPLYLLLHDEPNPEMSSFVFRETLMTHLLLWGNAYAQIIRNGRGEVIALYPLMPNKMTVDRDANGQLYYTYQHSTDEAKTMKTNTVILKPSDVLHIPGLGFDGLVGYSPIAMAKNAIGMAIACEEYGAK
;
A
#
# COMPACT_ATOMS: atom_id res chain seq x y z
N GLU A 1 -3.52 -14.01 4.46
CA GLU A 1 -2.60 -13.06 5.11
C GLU A 1 -2.95 -12.87 6.59
N ARG A 2 -4.25 -12.74 6.93
CA ARG A 2 -4.68 -12.60 8.34
C ARG A 2 -4.18 -13.74 9.23
N SER A 3 -4.32 -15.00 8.78
CA SER A 3 -3.83 -16.16 9.53
C SER A 3 -2.30 -16.19 9.64
N ALA A 4 -1.58 -15.77 8.59
CA ALA A 4 -0.13 -15.66 8.63
C ALA A 4 0.34 -14.62 9.67
N MET A 5 -0.37 -13.50 9.81
CA MET A 5 -0.06 -12.46 10.80
C MET A 5 -0.33 -12.89 12.25
N GLN A 6 -1.07 -13.95 12.48
CA GLN A 6 -1.23 -14.55 13.82
C GLN A 6 0.02 -15.34 14.26
N MET A 7 0.86 -15.73 13.31
CA MET A 7 2.14 -16.37 13.58
C MET A 7 3.16 -15.31 14.04
N THR A 8 3.70 -15.46 15.23
CA THR A 8 4.62 -14.50 15.87
C THR A 8 5.82 -14.16 14.97
N ALA A 9 6.43 -15.16 14.34
CA ALA A 9 7.59 -14.96 13.46
C ALA A 9 7.26 -14.08 12.25
N VAL A 10 6.13 -14.33 11.60
CA VAL A 10 5.67 -13.52 10.45
C VAL A 10 5.36 -12.08 10.89
N TYR A 11 4.63 -11.92 11.99
CA TYR A 11 4.34 -10.62 12.56
C TYR A 11 5.60 -9.81 12.87
N CYS A 12 6.58 -10.43 13.54
CA CYS A 12 7.85 -9.78 13.86
C CYS A 12 8.63 -9.35 12.62
N CYS A 13 8.72 -10.21 11.60
CA CYS A 13 9.38 -9.87 10.34
C CYS A 13 8.72 -8.70 9.63
N VAL A 14 7.38 -8.73 9.48
CA VAL A 14 6.61 -7.66 8.85
C VAL A 14 6.78 -6.35 9.60
N ARG A 15 6.66 -6.38 10.93
CA ARG A 15 6.82 -5.20 11.79
C ARG A 15 8.20 -4.56 11.64
N ILE A 16 9.27 -5.34 11.78
CA ILE A 16 10.65 -4.82 11.72
C ILE A 16 10.91 -4.15 10.37
N LEU A 17 10.53 -4.80 9.26
CA LEU A 17 10.74 -4.26 7.93
C LEU A 17 9.89 -3.01 7.67
N ALA A 18 8.63 -3.02 8.09
CA ALA A 18 7.72 -1.89 7.90
C ALA A 18 8.17 -0.66 8.71
N GLU A 19 8.54 -0.84 9.98
CA GLU A 19 9.07 0.22 10.84
C GLU A 19 10.41 0.77 10.33
N ALA A 20 11.31 -0.09 9.84
CA ALA A 20 12.59 0.33 9.28
C ALA A 20 12.42 1.24 8.06
N ILE A 21 11.53 0.90 7.13
CA ILE A 21 11.22 1.73 5.97
C ILE A 21 10.48 3.01 6.37
N ALA A 22 9.52 2.91 7.28
CA ALA A 22 8.76 4.05 7.76
C ALA A 22 9.63 5.08 8.50
N GLY A 23 10.70 4.64 9.16
CA GLY A 23 11.67 5.50 9.85
C GLY A 23 12.55 6.33 8.92
N LEU A 24 12.64 5.99 7.62
CA LEU A 24 13.44 6.74 6.65
C LEU A 24 12.64 7.95 6.13
N PRO A 25 13.15 9.18 6.27
CA PRO A 25 12.43 10.36 5.79
C PRO A 25 12.40 10.41 4.25
N ILE A 26 11.26 10.83 3.69
CA ILE A 26 11.14 11.13 2.26
C ILE A 26 11.39 12.61 2.06
N HIS A 27 12.31 12.94 1.15
CA HIS A 27 12.62 14.30 0.75
C HIS A 27 12.33 14.53 -0.71
N MET A 28 11.84 15.74 -1.03
CA MET A 28 11.72 16.24 -2.39
C MET A 28 12.98 17.01 -2.78
N TYR A 29 13.48 16.76 -4.00
CA TYR A 29 14.64 17.44 -4.54
C TYR A 29 14.32 18.11 -5.88
N ARG A 30 14.94 19.28 -6.10
CA ARG A 30 14.92 19.99 -7.37
C ARG A 30 16.31 19.98 -7.97
N TYR A 31 16.42 19.73 -9.25
CA TYR A 31 17.68 19.86 -9.97
C TYR A 31 18.01 21.34 -10.22
N LYS A 32 19.25 21.73 -9.96
CA LYS A 32 19.77 23.04 -10.29
C LYS A 32 20.31 23.08 -11.72
N ALA A 33 20.41 24.28 -12.29
CA ALA A 33 20.97 24.49 -13.61
C ALA A 33 22.46 24.08 -13.73
N ASP A 34 23.19 24.07 -12.62
CA ASP A 34 24.59 23.67 -12.50
C ASP A 34 24.80 22.15 -12.34
N GLY A 35 23.73 21.36 -12.38
CA GLY A 35 23.76 19.89 -12.22
C GLY A 35 23.70 19.42 -10.76
N GLY A 36 23.65 20.33 -9.78
CA GLY A 36 23.42 20.00 -8.37
C GLY A 36 21.96 19.71 -8.04
N LYS A 37 21.70 19.27 -6.80
CA LYS A 37 20.37 19.05 -6.26
C LYS A 37 20.19 19.87 -4.99
N GLU A 38 19.00 20.42 -4.78
CA GLU A 38 18.59 21.07 -3.54
C GLU A 38 17.25 20.54 -3.03
N LYS A 39 17.02 20.60 -1.73
CA LYS A 39 15.73 20.20 -1.15
C LYS A 39 14.65 21.19 -1.58
N ALA A 40 13.54 20.67 -2.14
CA ALA A 40 12.40 21.45 -2.59
C ALA A 40 11.34 21.49 -1.50
N LEU A 41 11.60 22.25 -0.42
CA LEU A 41 10.69 22.38 0.73
C LEU A 41 9.39 23.11 0.40
N ASP A 42 9.40 23.89 -0.67
CA ASP A 42 8.26 24.64 -1.22
C ASP A 42 7.37 23.80 -2.16
N HIS A 43 7.79 22.57 -2.48
CA HIS A 43 7.03 21.72 -3.38
C HIS A 43 5.71 21.25 -2.72
N PRO A 44 4.56 21.32 -3.41
CA PRO A 44 3.26 20.97 -2.82
C PRO A 44 3.19 19.55 -2.23
N LEU A 45 3.93 18.60 -2.81
CA LEU A 45 3.98 17.22 -2.31
C LEU A 45 4.93 17.04 -1.12
N TYR A 46 5.73 18.05 -0.74
CA TYR A 46 6.69 17.90 0.35
C TYR A 46 6.00 17.56 1.66
N LEU A 47 5.03 18.37 2.08
CA LEU A 47 4.27 18.14 3.32
C LEU A 47 3.50 16.81 3.31
N LEU A 48 2.88 16.48 2.16
CA LEU A 48 2.12 15.22 2.01
C LEU A 48 3.01 13.98 2.16
N LEU A 49 4.22 14.00 1.61
CA LEU A 49 5.10 12.82 1.65
C LEU A 49 5.99 12.78 2.88
N HIS A 50 6.41 13.94 3.39
CA HIS A 50 7.33 14.04 4.51
C HIS A 50 6.64 14.06 5.86
N ASP A 51 5.53 14.80 6.01
CA ASP A 51 4.89 15.04 7.30
C ASP A 51 3.52 14.35 7.42
N GLU A 52 2.53 14.75 6.62
CA GLU A 52 1.13 14.41 6.83
C GLU A 52 0.41 14.16 5.48
N PRO A 53 0.30 12.88 5.06
CA PRO A 53 -0.36 12.53 3.80
C PRO A 53 -1.86 12.77 3.81
N ASN A 54 -2.49 12.74 4.99
CA ASN A 54 -3.90 13.05 5.22
C ASN A 54 -4.13 13.39 6.71
N PRO A 55 -5.28 13.97 7.09
CA PRO A 55 -5.55 14.38 8.48
C PRO A 55 -5.62 13.24 9.50
N GLU A 56 -5.68 12.00 9.06
CA GLU A 56 -5.87 10.83 9.94
C GLU A 56 -4.57 10.15 10.32
N MET A 57 -3.47 10.40 9.59
CA MET A 57 -2.21 9.70 9.83
C MET A 57 -0.98 10.54 9.47
N SER A 58 0.11 10.30 10.19
CA SER A 58 1.42 10.84 9.86
C SER A 58 2.06 10.11 8.67
N SER A 59 3.09 10.72 8.09
CA SER A 59 3.90 10.10 7.03
C SER A 59 4.54 8.78 7.49
N PHE A 60 4.94 8.67 8.77
CA PHE A 60 5.45 7.42 9.33
C PHE A 60 4.41 6.30 9.23
N VAL A 61 3.20 6.52 9.76
CA VAL A 61 2.11 5.54 9.74
C VAL A 61 1.69 5.18 8.32
N PHE A 62 1.63 6.16 7.42
CA PHE A 62 1.33 5.95 6.01
C PHE A 62 2.33 4.99 5.34
N ARG A 63 3.63 5.23 5.51
CA ARG A 63 4.69 4.39 4.93
C ARG A 63 4.75 3.01 5.58
N GLU A 64 4.56 2.93 6.90
CA GLU A 64 4.45 1.67 7.62
C GLU A 64 3.28 0.83 7.09
N THR A 65 2.12 1.44 6.88
CA THR A 65 0.94 0.78 6.32
C THR A 65 1.19 0.30 4.90
N LEU A 66 1.74 1.13 4.01
CA LEU A 66 2.06 0.74 2.64
C LEU A 66 3.09 -0.40 2.60
N MET A 67 4.12 -0.35 3.44
CA MET A 67 5.12 -1.41 3.51
C MET A 67 4.54 -2.72 4.05
N THR A 68 3.66 -2.64 5.03
CA THR A 68 2.92 -3.80 5.54
C THR A 68 2.06 -4.43 4.46
N HIS A 69 1.34 -3.62 3.68
CA HIS A 69 0.57 -4.10 2.54
C HIS A 69 1.45 -4.78 1.49
N LEU A 70 2.59 -4.18 1.19
CA LEU A 70 3.55 -4.72 0.23
C LEU A 70 4.09 -6.10 0.66
N LEU A 71 4.42 -6.26 1.94
CA LEU A 71 4.93 -7.52 2.50
C LEU A 71 3.87 -8.61 2.57
N LEU A 72 2.60 -8.26 2.84
CA LEU A 72 1.52 -9.23 2.96
C LEU A 72 0.87 -9.61 1.63
N TRP A 73 0.63 -8.64 0.76
CA TRP A 73 -0.09 -8.84 -0.52
C TRP A 73 0.74 -8.65 -1.76
N GLY A 74 2.00 -8.18 -1.61
CA GLY A 74 2.87 -7.90 -2.75
C GLY A 74 2.53 -6.63 -3.51
N ASN A 75 1.56 -5.85 -3.06
CA ASN A 75 1.16 -4.58 -3.63
C ASN A 75 0.75 -3.61 -2.53
N ALA A 76 1.06 -2.34 -2.74
CA ALA A 76 0.55 -1.26 -1.91
C ALA A 76 -0.15 -0.24 -2.79
N TYR A 77 -1.30 0.24 -2.34
CA TYR A 77 -2.12 1.21 -3.06
C TYR A 77 -2.46 2.38 -2.16
N ALA A 78 -2.47 3.58 -2.73
CA ALA A 78 -3.04 4.75 -2.09
C ALA A 78 -3.89 5.53 -3.08
N GLN A 79 -5.04 6.00 -2.64
CA GLN A 79 -5.89 6.88 -3.41
C GLN A 79 -5.32 8.29 -3.36
N ILE A 80 -5.23 8.92 -4.52
CA ILE A 80 -4.80 10.31 -4.68
C ILE A 80 -6.04 11.20 -4.70
N ILE A 81 -6.19 12.03 -3.67
CA ILE A 81 -7.30 13.00 -3.60
C ILE A 81 -6.81 14.34 -4.12
N ARG A 82 -7.60 14.93 -5.01
CA ARG A 82 -7.31 16.23 -5.63
C ARG A 82 -8.39 17.26 -5.30
N ASN A 83 -8.00 18.51 -5.25
CA ASN A 83 -8.94 19.63 -5.15
C ASN A 83 -9.54 19.97 -6.54
N GLY A 84 -10.45 20.94 -6.58
CA GLY A 84 -11.07 21.41 -7.84
C GLY A 84 -10.09 22.03 -8.86
N ARG A 85 -8.84 22.30 -8.46
CA ARG A 85 -7.77 22.79 -9.34
C ARG A 85 -6.85 21.66 -9.85
N GLY A 86 -7.11 20.40 -9.45
CA GLY A 86 -6.30 19.25 -9.81
C GLY A 86 -5.06 19.05 -8.95
N GLU A 87 -4.86 19.87 -7.91
CA GLU A 87 -3.73 19.73 -6.98
C GLU A 87 -3.97 18.57 -6.01
N VAL A 88 -2.93 17.78 -5.74
CA VAL A 88 -3.00 16.69 -4.77
C VAL A 88 -3.07 17.27 -3.36
N ILE A 89 -4.11 16.92 -2.62
CA ILE A 89 -4.37 17.40 -1.25
C ILE A 89 -4.30 16.32 -0.20
N ALA A 90 -4.43 15.05 -0.55
CA ALA A 90 -4.32 13.94 0.37
C ALA A 90 -4.00 12.62 -0.34
N LEU A 91 -3.43 11.67 0.44
CA LEU A 91 -3.16 10.30 0.05
C LEU A 91 -3.74 9.37 1.12
N TYR A 92 -4.60 8.44 0.71
CA TYR A 92 -5.21 7.45 1.62
C TYR A 92 -4.82 6.04 1.22
N PRO A 93 -4.26 5.22 2.12
CA PRO A 93 -4.00 3.81 1.83
C PRO A 93 -5.28 3.06 1.48
N LEU A 94 -5.22 2.20 0.47
CA LEU A 94 -6.30 1.31 0.08
C LEU A 94 -5.91 -0.14 0.38
N MET A 95 -6.87 -0.94 0.85
CA MET A 95 -6.63 -2.34 1.18
C MET A 95 -6.38 -3.17 -0.10
N PRO A 96 -5.22 -3.85 -0.23
CA PRO A 96 -4.90 -4.58 -1.46
C PRO A 96 -5.85 -5.74 -1.76
N ASN A 97 -6.41 -6.39 -0.75
CA ASN A 97 -7.38 -7.48 -0.92
C ASN A 97 -8.75 -7.03 -1.45
N LYS A 98 -9.00 -5.72 -1.50
CA LYS A 98 -10.20 -5.11 -2.07
C LYS A 98 -9.94 -4.44 -3.42
N MET A 99 -8.70 -4.51 -3.91
CA MET A 99 -8.26 -3.90 -5.15
C MET A 99 -8.09 -4.95 -6.24
N THR A 100 -8.63 -4.66 -7.43
CA THR A 100 -8.38 -5.43 -8.65
C THR A 100 -7.78 -4.50 -9.70
N VAL A 101 -6.73 -4.95 -10.35
CA VAL A 101 -6.03 -4.22 -11.41
C VAL A 101 -6.26 -4.96 -12.72
N ASP A 102 -6.74 -4.27 -13.75
CA ASP A 102 -7.04 -4.88 -15.04
C ASP A 102 -6.84 -3.87 -16.17
N ARG A 103 -6.99 -4.34 -17.42
CA ARG A 103 -6.95 -3.53 -18.62
C ARG A 103 -8.28 -3.57 -19.35
N ASP A 104 -8.69 -2.43 -19.88
CA ASP A 104 -9.88 -2.33 -20.71
C ASP A 104 -9.64 -2.90 -22.12
N ALA A 105 -10.68 -2.90 -22.95
CA ALA A 105 -10.61 -3.37 -24.34
C ALA A 105 -9.59 -2.61 -25.21
N ASN A 106 -9.19 -1.41 -24.81
CA ASN A 106 -8.18 -0.58 -25.48
C ASN A 106 -6.77 -0.79 -24.88
N GLY A 107 -6.60 -1.71 -23.91
CA GLY A 107 -5.35 -1.97 -23.21
C GLY A 107 -5.00 -0.94 -22.13
N GLN A 108 -5.90 -0.01 -21.80
CA GLN A 108 -5.66 0.98 -20.75
C GLN A 108 -5.88 0.37 -19.37
N LEU A 109 -4.94 0.66 -18.47
CA LEU A 109 -4.99 0.21 -17.09
C LEU A 109 -6.13 0.89 -16.33
N TYR A 110 -6.86 0.13 -15.51
CA TYR A 110 -7.82 0.68 -14.55
C TYR A 110 -7.80 -0.13 -13.25
N TYR A 111 -8.28 0.49 -12.19
CA TYR A 111 -8.35 -0.08 -10.86
C TYR A 111 -9.79 -0.17 -10.41
N THR A 112 -10.15 -1.30 -9.81
CA THR A 112 -11.49 -1.50 -9.25
C THR A 112 -11.34 -1.72 -7.74
N TYR A 113 -11.95 -0.84 -6.93
CA TYR A 113 -11.91 -0.93 -5.47
C TYR A 113 -13.28 -1.24 -4.89
N GLN A 114 -13.35 -2.22 -4.01
CA GLN A 114 -14.58 -2.63 -3.34
C GLN A 114 -14.67 -1.97 -1.97
N HIS A 115 -15.58 -1.01 -1.82
CA HIS A 115 -15.92 -0.46 -0.52
C HIS A 115 -16.86 -1.44 0.20
N SER A 116 -16.49 -1.92 1.38
CA SER A 116 -17.44 -2.56 2.28
C SER A 116 -18.07 -1.45 3.13
N THR A 117 -19.32 -1.15 2.90
CA THR A 117 -20.13 -0.42 3.89
C THR A 117 -20.54 -1.43 4.94
N ASP A 118 -20.04 -1.27 6.18
CA ASP A 118 -20.46 -2.02 7.38
C ASP A 118 -21.87 -1.59 7.84
N GLU A 119 -22.79 -1.47 6.94
CA GLU A 119 -24.20 -1.45 7.29
C GLU A 119 -24.69 -2.89 7.28
N ALA A 120 -24.78 -3.47 8.47
CA ALA A 120 -25.11 -4.85 8.79
C ALA A 120 -26.48 -5.36 8.27
N LYS A 121 -27.08 -4.76 7.25
CA LYS A 121 -28.39 -5.15 6.71
C LYS A 121 -28.56 -5.13 5.19
N THR A 122 -27.60 -4.63 4.41
CA THR A 122 -27.69 -4.72 2.94
C THR A 122 -26.28 -4.92 2.38
N MET A 123 -25.97 -6.13 1.88
CA MET A 123 -24.76 -6.44 1.12
C MET A 123 -24.75 -5.67 -0.21
N LYS A 124 -24.64 -4.36 -0.19
CA LYS A 124 -24.30 -3.56 -1.37
C LYS A 124 -22.83 -3.31 -1.35
N THR A 125 -22.07 -4.16 -2.03
CA THR A 125 -20.68 -3.90 -2.35
C THR A 125 -20.64 -2.75 -3.34
N ASN A 126 -20.32 -1.55 -2.88
CA ASN A 126 -20.09 -0.42 -3.77
C ASN A 126 -18.72 -0.58 -4.41
N THR A 127 -18.69 -0.88 -5.69
CA THR A 127 -17.47 -0.97 -6.49
C THR A 127 -17.21 0.38 -7.14
N VAL A 128 -16.00 0.91 -6.95
CA VAL A 128 -15.54 2.17 -7.55
C VAL A 128 -14.43 1.88 -8.53
N ILE A 129 -14.53 2.44 -9.73
CA ILE A 129 -13.48 2.37 -10.75
C ILE A 129 -12.60 3.61 -10.60
N LEU A 130 -11.30 3.40 -10.44
CA LEU A 130 -10.30 4.45 -10.29
C LEU A 130 -9.38 4.46 -11.53
N LYS A 131 -9.01 5.67 -11.96
CA LYS A 131 -8.04 5.85 -13.04
C LYS A 131 -6.61 5.71 -12.51
N PRO A 132 -5.64 5.35 -13.36
CA PRO A 132 -4.23 5.30 -12.96
C PRO A 132 -3.70 6.62 -12.37
N SER A 133 -4.24 7.77 -12.82
CA SER A 133 -3.89 9.09 -12.27
C SER A 133 -4.34 9.31 -10.82
N ASP A 134 -5.29 8.52 -10.33
CA ASP A 134 -5.91 8.68 -9.01
C ASP A 134 -5.46 7.59 -8.01
N VAL A 135 -4.53 6.73 -8.43
CA VAL A 135 -3.99 5.64 -7.61
C VAL A 135 -2.47 5.66 -7.65
N LEU A 136 -1.86 5.77 -6.48
CA LEU A 136 -0.46 5.43 -6.29
C LEU A 136 -0.37 3.92 -6.09
N HIS A 137 0.19 3.21 -7.07
CA HIS A 137 0.41 1.77 -7.01
C HIS A 137 1.90 1.46 -6.89
N ILE A 138 2.28 0.75 -5.84
CA ILE A 138 3.64 0.26 -5.61
C ILE A 138 3.60 -1.26 -5.70
N PRO A 139 4.03 -1.85 -6.83
CA PRO A 139 4.13 -3.30 -6.98
C PRO A 139 5.37 -3.83 -6.25
N GLY A 140 5.25 -5.02 -5.66
CA GLY A 140 6.35 -5.74 -5.05
C GLY A 140 7.18 -6.56 -6.02
N LEU A 141 8.02 -7.43 -5.46
CA LEU A 141 8.85 -8.33 -6.23
C LEU A 141 8.01 -9.29 -7.08
N GLY A 142 8.51 -9.67 -8.25
CA GLY A 142 7.85 -10.61 -9.14
C GLY A 142 6.71 -9.98 -9.96
N PHE A 143 6.80 -8.68 -10.23
CA PHE A 143 5.80 -7.96 -11.02
C PHE A 143 5.55 -8.58 -12.40
N ASP A 144 4.29 -8.90 -12.67
CA ASP A 144 3.84 -9.56 -13.91
C ASP A 144 3.37 -8.58 -15.01
N GLY A 145 3.53 -7.28 -14.79
CA GLY A 145 3.04 -6.20 -15.65
C GLY A 145 1.76 -5.52 -15.12
N LEU A 146 1.07 -6.12 -14.16
CA LEU A 146 -0.12 -5.57 -13.50
C LEU A 146 0.07 -5.46 -11.98
N VAL A 147 0.48 -6.56 -11.34
CA VAL A 147 0.61 -6.65 -9.88
C VAL A 147 1.88 -7.38 -9.46
N GLY A 148 2.37 -7.09 -8.26
CA GLY A 148 3.44 -7.85 -7.61
C GLY A 148 2.88 -9.12 -6.95
N TYR A 149 3.77 -10.07 -6.66
CA TYR A 149 3.42 -11.31 -5.99
C TYR A 149 3.43 -11.16 -4.47
N SER A 150 2.45 -11.79 -3.81
CA SER A 150 2.40 -11.83 -2.35
C SER A 150 3.53 -12.71 -1.80
N PRO A 151 4.45 -12.19 -0.98
CA PRO A 151 5.45 -13.01 -0.29
C PRO A 151 4.83 -14.10 0.59
N ILE A 152 3.69 -13.80 1.22
CA ILE A 152 2.95 -14.77 2.04
C ILE A 152 2.38 -15.91 1.18
N ALA A 153 1.86 -15.59 0.00
CA ALA A 153 1.36 -16.62 -0.93
C ALA A 153 2.49 -17.52 -1.42
N MET A 154 3.68 -16.95 -1.69
CA MET A 154 4.87 -17.72 -2.10
C MET A 154 5.36 -18.66 -0.98
N ALA A 155 5.29 -18.23 0.28
CA ALA A 155 5.69 -19.00 1.46
C ALA A 155 4.54 -19.80 2.09
N LYS A 156 3.39 -19.93 1.44
CA LYS A 156 2.15 -20.50 2.01
C LYS A 156 2.35 -21.85 2.67
N ASN A 157 3.06 -22.77 2.02
CA ASN A 157 3.27 -24.13 2.56
C ASN A 157 4.15 -24.13 3.81
N ALA A 158 5.23 -23.33 3.81
CA ALA A 158 6.12 -23.21 4.96
C ALA A 158 5.41 -22.58 6.18
N ILE A 159 4.65 -21.51 5.93
CA ILE A 159 3.85 -20.84 6.97
C ILE A 159 2.76 -21.79 7.49
N GLY A 160 2.07 -22.50 6.62
CA GLY A 160 1.03 -23.46 6.99
C GLY A 160 1.57 -24.61 7.85
N MET A 161 2.75 -25.13 7.51
CA MET A 161 3.41 -26.16 8.30
C MET A 161 3.81 -25.64 9.70
N ALA A 162 4.34 -24.43 9.76
CA ALA A 162 4.73 -23.82 11.04
C ALA A 162 3.51 -23.59 11.95
N ILE A 163 2.38 -23.11 11.42
CA ILE A 163 1.12 -22.97 12.16
C ILE A 163 0.65 -24.32 12.70
N ALA A 164 0.68 -25.36 11.89
CA ALA A 164 0.30 -26.71 12.33
C ALA A 164 1.20 -27.26 13.42
N CYS A 165 2.51 -26.99 13.37
CA CYS A 165 3.46 -27.36 14.42
C CYS A 165 3.19 -26.61 15.75
N GLU A 166 2.89 -25.32 15.68
CA GLU A 166 2.53 -24.52 16.86
C GLU A 166 1.23 -25.03 17.52
N GLU A 167 0.20 -25.34 16.72
CA GLU A 167 -1.07 -25.90 17.21
C GLU A 167 -0.88 -27.30 17.85
N TYR A 168 -0.01 -28.14 17.28
CA TYR A 168 0.29 -29.45 17.82
C TYR A 168 1.09 -29.35 19.13
N GLY A 169 2.06 -28.43 19.20
CA GLY A 169 2.87 -28.22 20.41
C GLY A 169 2.12 -27.55 21.57
N ALA A 170 0.98 -26.91 21.28
CA ALA A 170 0.13 -26.27 22.30
C ALA A 170 -0.88 -27.21 22.96
N LYS A 171 -0.98 -28.46 22.49
CA LYS A 171 -1.82 -29.55 23.07
C LYS A 171 -1.02 -30.45 23.99
#